data_3ec62af0bb295578d8b2a2b8d85176d5
#
_entry.id   3ec62af0bb295578d8b2a2b8d85176d5
#
_cell.length_a   1.000
_cell.length_b   1.000
_cell.length_c   1.000
_cell.angle_alpha   90.00
_cell.angle_beta   90.00
_cell.angle_gamma   90.00
#
_symmetry.space_group_name_H-M   'P 1'
#
loop_
_entity.id
_entity.type
_entity.pdbx_description
1 polymer ?
#
loop_
_entity_poly.entity_id
_entity_poly.type
_entity_poly.pdbx_seq_one_letter_code
_entity_poly.pdbx_strand_id
1 'polypeptide(L)'
;MGRSRCAAVWDGERLRGEAWWPKQSLKVFQPLLAPDLNLTLRDGEFYAQSAFFRRSRTRVRGRWPLGGENGGMWLKDGEMSGLDFILSYRFKQHQWQLGAKQPVSLRIKSFTNLFEMQNISADLQGTYPYSERQPLTLSNVGVDMLNGHISLSALRLPQHDAAVLKLDKVDLSALFTALKPKQFAMSGRVDGELPLFLNHPKWLVQNGWIANAGTLTLRLDKDMADAIGSNNLATGAAIDWLRYMEINRSHARVDLDNLGELTLSARIDGINPQKSAKREVILNYRHQENVFQLWRSLRFGDNLQEWLEQALSQPGEQQ
;
A
#
# COMPACT_ATOMS: atom_id res chain seq x y z
N MET A 1 -12.08 -33.09 -16.13
CA MET A 1 -11.01 -32.95 -15.14
C MET A 1 -9.69 -33.39 -15.76
N GLY A 2 -8.75 -32.48 -15.96
CA GLY A 2 -7.41 -32.82 -16.45
C GLY A 2 -6.64 -33.59 -15.40
N ARG A 3 -5.99 -34.67 -15.78
CA ARG A 3 -5.15 -35.45 -14.86
C ARG A 3 -3.77 -34.78 -14.77
N SER A 4 -3.30 -34.50 -13.56
CA SER A 4 -1.89 -34.12 -13.35
C SER A 4 -0.99 -35.29 -13.79
N ARG A 5 0.13 -34.96 -14.44
CA ARG A 5 1.13 -35.93 -14.89
C ARG A 5 2.45 -35.60 -14.19
N CYS A 6 3.07 -36.64 -13.66
CA CYS A 6 4.43 -36.56 -13.14
C CYS A 6 5.22 -37.72 -13.72
N ALA A 7 6.36 -37.42 -14.32
CA ALA A 7 7.30 -38.41 -14.82
C ALA A 7 8.69 -38.12 -14.25
N ALA A 8 9.36 -39.14 -13.76
CA ALA A 8 10.74 -39.03 -13.29
C ALA A 8 11.55 -40.23 -13.81
N VAL A 9 12.75 -39.96 -14.28
CA VAL A 9 13.69 -40.96 -14.80
C VAL A 9 15.01 -40.82 -14.05
N TRP A 10 15.48 -41.95 -13.54
CA TRP A 10 16.76 -42.10 -12.85
C TRP A 10 17.67 -43.04 -13.63
N ASP A 11 18.87 -42.60 -14.01
CA ASP A 11 19.85 -43.39 -14.78
C ASP A 11 21.04 -43.86 -13.93
N GLY A 12 20.94 -43.84 -12.59
CA GLY A 12 22.02 -44.20 -11.68
C GLY A 12 22.83 -42.96 -11.20
N GLU A 13 22.98 -41.96 -12.05
CA GLU A 13 23.71 -40.70 -11.72
C GLU A 13 22.86 -39.45 -11.84
N ARG A 14 21.84 -39.49 -12.68
CA ARG A 14 21.04 -38.31 -13.03
C ARG A 14 19.57 -38.57 -12.80
N LEU A 15 18.96 -37.62 -12.11
CA LEU A 15 17.50 -37.58 -11.93
C LEU A 15 16.94 -36.48 -12.85
N ARG A 16 16.01 -36.86 -13.70
CA ARG A 16 15.20 -35.91 -14.50
C ARG A 16 13.75 -36.13 -14.13
N GLY A 17 13.02 -35.04 -13.97
CA GLY A 17 11.60 -35.15 -13.71
C GLY A 17 10.85 -33.97 -14.32
N GLU A 18 9.63 -34.27 -14.72
CA GLU A 18 8.67 -33.29 -15.21
C GLU A 18 7.35 -33.51 -14.50
N ALA A 19 6.74 -32.43 -14.09
CA ALA A 19 5.39 -32.44 -13.56
C ALA A 19 4.57 -31.40 -14.33
N TRP A 20 3.41 -31.80 -14.74
CA TRP A 20 2.46 -30.97 -15.44
C TRP A 20 1.12 -30.99 -14.72
N TRP A 21 0.62 -29.80 -14.39
CA TRP A 21 -0.66 -29.58 -13.78
C TRP A 21 -1.51 -28.74 -14.75
N PRO A 22 -2.51 -29.36 -15.41
CA PRO A 22 -3.35 -28.63 -16.33
C PRO A 22 -4.18 -27.58 -15.64
N LYS A 23 -4.72 -26.63 -16.39
CA LYS A 23 -5.66 -25.64 -15.86
C LYS A 23 -6.80 -26.33 -15.09
N GLN A 24 -6.95 -25.95 -13.84
CA GLN A 24 -7.96 -26.45 -12.92
C GLN A 24 -8.47 -25.31 -12.05
N SER A 25 -9.71 -25.48 -11.54
CA SER A 25 -10.28 -24.51 -10.62
C SER A 25 -9.40 -24.34 -9.38
N LEU A 26 -9.19 -23.08 -8.96
CA LEU A 26 -8.52 -22.76 -7.69
C LEU A 26 -9.22 -23.38 -6.48
N LYS A 27 -10.52 -23.68 -6.55
CA LYS A 27 -11.29 -24.31 -5.46
C LYS A 27 -10.71 -25.65 -4.98
N VAL A 28 -9.93 -26.34 -5.81
CA VAL A 28 -9.28 -27.59 -5.42
C VAL A 28 -8.30 -27.41 -4.26
N PHE A 29 -7.82 -26.19 -4.05
CA PHE A 29 -6.92 -25.84 -2.95
C PHE A 29 -7.66 -25.45 -1.66
N GLN A 30 -8.98 -25.26 -1.69
CA GLN A 30 -9.75 -24.87 -0.50
C GLN A 30 -9.53 -25.76 0.72
N PRO A 31 -9.47 -27.11 0.59
CA PRO A 31 -9.21 -27.99 1.73
C PRO A 31 -7.80 -27.89 2.32
N LEU A 32 -6.85 -27.28 1.59
CA LEU A 32 -5.48 -27.08 2.04
C LEU A 32 -5.27 -25.76 2.78
N LEU A 33 -6.25 -24.88 2.74
CA LEU A 33 -6.19 -23.60 3.44
C LEU A 33 -6.53 -23.81 4.92
N ALA A 34 -5.73 -23.21 5.80
CA ALA A 34 -5.99 -23.23 7.21
C ALA A 34 -7.32 -22.51 7.54
N PRO A 35 -8.20 -23.08 8.35
CA PRO A 35 -9.52 -22.49 8.63
C PRO A 35 -9.47 -21.11 9.28
N ASP A 36 -8.42 -20.82 10.04
CA ASP A 36 -8.18 -19.54 10.71
C ASP A 36 -7.87 -18.39 9.74
N LEU A 37 -7.49 -18.70 8.50
CA LEU A 37 -7.31 -17.67 7.45
C LEU A 37 -8.63 -17.01 7.04
N ASN A 38 -9.79 -17.62 7.32
CA ASN A 38 -11.11 -17.15 6.91
C ASN A 38 -11.15 -16.74 5.42
N LEU A 39 -10.55 -17.58 4.58
CA LEU A 39 -10.41 -17.36 3.15
C LEU A 39 -11.20 -18.41 2.38
N THR A 40 -12.11 -17.99 1.51
CA THR A 40 -12.89 -18.87 0.65
C THR A 40 -12.59 -18.58 -0.82
N LEU A 41 -12.07 -19.59 -1.52
CA LEU A 41 -11.81 -19.51 -2.96
C LEU A 41 -13.15 -19.61 -3.73
N ARG A 42 -13.45 -18.57 -4.51
CA ARG A 42 -14.70 -18.43 -5.23
C ARG A 42 -14.63 -18.94 -6.67
N ASP A 43 -13.64 -18.49 -7.41
CA ASP A 43 -13.45 -18.77 -8.83
C ASP A 43 -11.97 -18.68 -9.23
N GLY A 44 -11.69 -18.82 -10.51
CA GLY A 44 -10.36 -18.77 -11.08
C GLY A 44 -9.77 -20.14 -11.38
N GLU A 45 -8.72 -20.10 -12.19
CA GLU A 45 -7.99 -21.27 -12.64
C GLU A 45 -6.51 -21.19 -12.24
N PHE A 46 -5.94 -22.35 -12.00
CA PHE A 46 -4.52 -22.51 -11.70
C PHE A 46 -3.91 -23.52 -12.64
N TYR A 47 -2.69 -23.29 -13.05
CA TYR A 47 -1.88 -24.22 -13.83
C TYR A 47 -0.41 -24.18 -13.39
N ALA A 48 0.28 -25.31 -13.53
CA ALA A 48 1.70 -25.38 -13.23
C ALA A 48 2.43 -26.36 -14.15
N GLN A 49 3.66 -26.03 -14.47
CA GLN A 49 4.58 -26.93 -15.14
C GLN A 49 5.93 -26.88 -14.44
N SER A 50 6.50 -28.02 -14.14
CA SER A 50 7.84 -28.08 -13.56
C SER A 50 8.72 -29.03 -14.35
N ALA A 51 9.98 -28.66 -14.49
CA ALA A 51 11.01 -29.55 -15.00
C ALA A 51 12.23 -29.41 -14.09
N PHE A 52 12.75 -30.53 -13.59
CA PHE A 52 13.93 -30.52 -12.75
C PHE A 52 14.96 -31.54 -13.22
N PHE A 53 16.20 -31.18 -12.99
CA PHE A 53 17.36 -32.01 -13.33
C PHE A 53 18.36 -31.99 -12.18
N ARG A 54 18.79 -33.17 -11.74
CA ARG A 54 19.83 -33.34 -10.72
C ARG A 54 20.92 -34.27 -11.22
N ARG A 55 22.17 -33.81 -11.19
CA ARG A 55 23.36 -34.55 -11.61
C ARG A 55 24.35 -34.71 -10.46
N SER A 56 24.14 -35.02 -9.37
CA SER A 56 24.89 -35.22 -8.14
C SER A 56 24.24 -34.46 -6.97
N ARG A 57 24.73 -34.75 -5.76
CA ARG A 57 24.17 -34.08 -4.55
C ARG A 57 24.24 -32.54 -4.57
N THR A 58 25.12 -31.97 -5.39
CA THR A 58 25.42 -30.53 -5.39
C THR A 58 24.85 -29.74 -6.57
N ARG A 59 24.36 -30.40 -7.63
CA ARG A 59 23.86 -29.69 -8.84
C ARG A 59 22.39 -30.01 -9.09
N VAL A 60 21.53 -29.19 -8.52
CA VAL A 60 20.10 -29.21 -8.82
C VAL A 60 19.79 -28.03 -9.73
N ARG A 61 19.03 -28.28 -10.81
CA ARG A 61 18.47 -27.25 -11.70
C ARG A 61 17.00 -27.54 -11.87
N GLY A 62 16.19 -26.51 -11.85
CA GLY A 62 14.78 -26.66 -12.11
C GLY A 62 14.17 -25.39 -12.68
N ARG A 63 13.08 -25.55 -13.39
CA ARG A 63 12.25 -24.48 -13.93
C ARG A 63 10.81 -24.78 -13.58
N TRP A 64 10.12 -23.81 -13.03
CA TRP A 64 8.76 -23.94 -12.53
C TRP A 64 7.92 -22.71 -12.93
N PRO A 65 7.38 -22.65 -14.16
CA PRO A 65 6.32 -21.73 -14.45
C PRO A 65 5.03 -22.22 -13.80
N LEU A 66 4.41 -21.36 -13.04
CA LEU A 66 3.06 -21.56 -12.52
C LEU A 66 2.28 -20.25 -12.65
N GLY A 67 0.98 -20.36 -12.78
CA GLY A 67 0.13 -19.20 -12.94
C GLY A 67 -1.29 -19.44 -12.47
N GLY A 68 -1.99 -18.37 -12.22
CA GLY A 68 -3.41 -18.34 -11.95
C GLY A 68 -4.06 -17.26 -12.80
N GLU A 69 -5.30 -17.50 -13.18
CA GLU A 69 -6.09 -16.62 -14.01
C GLU A 69 -7.47 -16.42 -13.39
N ASN A 70 -7.90 -15.16 -13.38
CA ASN A 70 -9.22 -14.73 -12.94
C ASN A 70 -9.62 -15.27 -11.55
N GLY A 71 -8.66 -15.32 -10.61
CA GLY A 71 -8.90 -15.78 -9.25
C GLY A 71 -9.83 -14.85 -8.49
N GLY A 72 -10.80 -15.45 -7.77
CA GLY A 72 -11.69 -14.73 -6.87
C GLY A 72 -11.70 -15.39 -5.51
N MET A 73 -11.76 -14.58 -4.47
CA MET A 73 -11.82 -15.06 -3.09
C MET A 73 -12.54 -14.10 -2.16
N TRP A 74 -13.21 -14.67 -1.18
CA TRP A 74 -13.72 -13.94 -0.03
C TRP A 74 -12.73 -14.06 1.13
N LEU A 75 -12.47 -12.94 1.76
CA LEU A 75 -11.72 -12.81 2.99
C LEU A 75 -12.66 -12.44 4.13
N LYS A 76 -12.21 -12.52 5.38
CA LYS A 76 -13.02 -12.15 6.55
C LYS A 76 -13.68 -10.76 6.39
N ASP A 77 -12.90 -9.78 5.92
CA ASP A 77 -13.30 -8.37 5.89
C ASP A 77 -13.22 -7.79 4.45
N GLY A 78 -13.35 -8.63 3.42
CA GLY A 78 -13.24 -8.13 2.06
C GLY A 78 -13.43 -9.18 0.97
N GLU A 79 -13.38 -8.71 -0.26
CA GLU A 79 -13.50 -9.52 -1.46
C GLU A 79 -12.40 -9.16 -2.46
N MET A 80 -11.82 -10.18 -3.09
CA MET A 80 -10.85 -10.04 -4.18
C MET A 80 -11.41 -10.70 -5.44
N SER A 81 -11.24 -10.03 -6.59
CA SER A 81 -11.62 -10.58 -7.88
C SER A 81 -10.59 -10.29 -8.96
N GLY A 82 -10.55 -11.16 -9.95
CA GLY A 82 -9.67 -11.03 -11.11
C GLY A 82 -8.20 -11.08 -10.71
N LEU A 83 -7.82 -12.02 -9.85
CA LEU A 83 -6.43 -12.30 -9.52
C LEU A 83 -5.77 -13.08 -10.65
N ASP A 84 -4.86 -12.43 -11.36
CA ASP A 84 -3.96 -13.03 -12.33
C ASP A 84 -2.54 -12.99 -11.80
N PHE A 85 -1.84 -14.11 -11.87
CA PHE A 85 -0.43 -14.14 -11.51
C PHE A 85 0.36 -15.10 -12.39
N ILE A 86 1.60 -14.73 -12.66
CA ILE A 86 2.58 -15.57 -13.34
C ILE A 86 3.82 -15.62 -12.47
N LEU A 87 4.14 -16.81 -11.99
CA LEU A 87 5.35 -17.07 -11.21
C LEU A 87 6.30 -17.92 -12.05
N SER A 88 7.31 -17.29 -12.60
CA SER A 88 8.36 -17.92 -13.40
C SER A 88 9.67 -17.89 -12.63
N TYR A 89 10.16 -19.05 -12.23
CA TYR A 89 11.42 -19.13 -11.50
C TYR A 89 12.28 -20.30 -11.94
N ARG A 90 13.59 -20.15 -11.74
CA ARG A 90 14.61 -21.16 -12.03
C ARG A 90 15.55 -21.26 -10.83
N PHE A 91 15.83 -22.48 -10.41
CA PHE A 91 16.84 -22.74 -9.41
C PHE A 91 18.14 -23.23 -10.05
N LYS A 92 19.26 -22.58 -9.77
CA LYS A 92 20.58 -22.95 -10.26
C LYS A 92 21.66 -22.49 -9.29
N GLN A 93 22.60 -23.37 -8.92
CA GLN A 93 23.73 -23.02 -8.05
C GLN A 93 23.32 -22.34 -6.73
N HIS A 94 22.31 -22.90 -6.07
CA HIS A 94 21.75 -22.38 -4.80
C HIS A 94 21.12 -20.98 -4.89
N GLN A 95 20.81 -20.53 -6.09
CA GLN A 95 20.14 -19.25 -6.33
C GLN A 95 18.82 -19.46 -7.07
N TRP A 96 17.84 -18.65 -6.69
CA TRP A 96 16.56 -18.53 -7.37
C TRP A 96 16.60 -17.37 -8.35
N GLN A 97 16.44 -17.64 -9.61
CA GLN A 97 16.23 -16.61 -10.64
C GLN A 97 14.74 -16.45 -10.86
N LEU A 98 14.22 -15.28 -10.55
CA LEU A 98 12.81 -14.92 -10.71
C LEU A 98 12.66 -14.10 -11.99
N GLY A 99 11.67 -14.46 -12.80
CA GLY A 99 11.32 -13.68 -13.98
C GLY A 99 12.38 -13.62 -15.07
N ALA A 100 13.15 -14.68 -15.32
CA ALA A 100 14.30 -14.67 -16.26
C ALA A 100 13.91 -14.35 -17.71
N LYS A 101 12.72 -14.73 -18.18
CA LYS A 101 12.20 -14.43 -19.51
C LYS A 101 11.07 -13.43 -19.51
N GLN A 102 10.23 -13.53 -18.51
CA GLN A 102 9.06 -12.69 -18.28
C GLN A 102 9.01 -12.45 -16.78
N PRO A 103 8.82 -11.23 -16.32
CA PRO A 103 8.73 -10.92 -14.88
C PRO A 103 7.72 -11.82 -14.18
N VAL A 104 7.97 -12.12 -12.93
CA VAL A 104 6.92 -12.60 -12.04
C VAL A 104 5.92 -11.47 -11.92
N SER A 105 4.67 -11.71 -12.24
CA SER A 105 3.65 -10.68 -12.30
C SER A 105 2.46 -11.01 -11.41
N LEU A 106 1.91 -9.97 -10.79
CA LEU A 106 0.67 -9.99 -10.03
C LEU A 106 -0.24 -8.90 -10.59
N ARG A 107 -1.48 -9.26 -10.89
CA ARG A 107 -2.54 -8.34 -11.30
C ARG A 107 -3.81 -8.72 -10.55
N ILE A 108 -4.47 -7.73 -9.95
CA ILE A 108 -5.75 -7.92 -9.27
C ILE A 108 -6.69 -6.86 -9.80
N LYS A 109 -7.82 -7.28 -10.36
CA LYS A 109 -8.80 -6.37 -10.94
C LYS A 109 -9.46 -5.51 -9.88
N SER A 110 -9.91 -6.12 -8.79
CA SER A 110 -10.50 -5.39 -7.66
C SER A 110 -10.23 -6.10 -6.34
N PHE A 111 -10.02 -5.31 -5.33
CA PHE A 111 -9.97 -5.72 -3.93
C PHE A 111 -10.74 -4.71 -3.09
N THR A 112 -11.76 -5.18 -2.40
CA THR A 112 -12.61 -4.35 -1.54
C THR A 112 -12.44 -4.80 -0.09
N ASN A 113 -12.12 -3.84 0.75
CA ASN A 113 -12.05 -3.97 2.20
C ASN A 113 -12.61 -2.65 2.78
N LEU A 114 -11.90 -1.98 3.68
CA LEU A 114 -12.23 -0.62 4.12
C LEU A 114 -12.23 0.37 2.93
N PHE A 115 -11.36 0.14 1.97
CA PHE A 115 -11.27 0.90 0.72
C PHE A 115 -11.51 0.00 -0.48
N GLU A 116 -12.09 0.57 -1.52
CA GLU A 116 -12.14 -0.05 -2.84
C GLU A 116 -10.83 0.23 -3.57
N MET A 117 -10.14 -0.84 -3.98
CA MET A 117 -8.90 -0.82 -4.73
C MET A 117 -9.09 -1.53 -6.06
N GLN A 118 -8.61 -0.93 -7.14
CA GLN A 118 -8.71 -1.48 -8.49
C GLN A 118 -7.36 -1.48 -9.18
N ASN A 119 -7.23 -2.31 -10.21
CA ASN A 119 -6.05 -2.37 -11.09
C ASN A 119 -4.72 -2.52 -10.32
N ILE A 120 -4.72 -3.33 -9.27
CA ILE A 120 -3.51 -3.59 -8.48
C ILE A 120 -2.51 -4.35 -9.34
N SER A 121 -1.29 -3.86 -9.40
CA SER A 121 -0.21 -4.44 -10.20
C SER A 121 1.10 -4.49 -9.44
N ALA A 122 1.91 -5.51 -9.73
CA ALA A 122 3.30 -5.61 -9.30
C ALA A 122 4.05 -6.59 -10.19
N ASP A 123 5.31 -6.29 -10.51
CA ASP A 123 6.23 -7.16 -11.23
C ASP A 123 7.51 -7.34 -10.43
N LEU A 124 8.03 -8.58 -10.38
CA LEU A 124 9.26 -8.92 -9.67
C LEU A 124 10.22 -9.63 -10.62
N GLN A 125 11.46 -9.19 -10.65
CA GLN A 125 12.50 -9.78 -11.49
C GLN A 125 13.87 -9.72 -10.80
N GLY A 126 14.66 -10.77 -10.91
CA GLY A 126 16.02 -10.79 -10.39
C GLY A 126 16.43 -12.10 -9.76
N THR A 127 17.36 -12.04 -8.83
CA THR A 127 17.94 -13.21 -8.18
C THR A 127 17.76 -13.15 -6.66
N TYR A 128 17.50 -14.31 -6.05
CA TYR A 128 17.46 -14.45 -4.60
C TYR A 128 18.34 -15.64 -4.16
N PRO A 129 19.20 -15.48 -3.18
CA PRO A 129 19.58 -14.22 -2.51
C PRO A 129 20.13 -13.19 -3.49
N TYR A 130 19.76 -11.93 -3.28
CA TYR A 130 20.20 -10.82 -4.14
C TYR A 130 21.58 -10.29 -3.74
N SER A 131 22.25 -9.62 -4.66
CA SER A 131 23.54 -8.94 -4.45
C SER A 131 23.69 -7.76 -5.40
N GLU A 132 24.72 -6.97 -5.25
CA GLU A 132 25.04 -5.85 -6.14
C GLU A 132 25.13 -6.28 -7.62
N ARG A 133 25.72 -7.43 -7.88
CA ARG A 133 25.87 -7.98 -9.24
C ARG A 133 24.59 -8.66 -9.75
N GLN A 134 23.74 -9.10 -8.85
CA GLN A 134 22.54 -9.86 -9.14
C GLN A 134 21.37 -9.30 -8.31
N PRO A 135 20.84 -8.15 -8.67
CA PRO A 135 19.80 -7.49 -7.90
C PRO A 135 18.46 -8.18 -8.05
N LEU A 136 17.57 -7.87 -7.11
CA LEU A 136 16.16 -8.16 -7.18
C LEU A 136 15.40 -6.84 -7.34
N THR A 137 14.53 -6.75 -8.34
CA THR A 137 13.81 -5.51 -8.66
C THR A 137 12.31 -5.75 -8.63
N LEU A 138 11.61 -4.93 -7.86
CA LEU A 138 10.16 -4.78 -7.87
C LEU A 138 9.81 -3.56 -8.73
N SER A 139 8.92 -3.73 -9.70
CA SER A 139 8.53 -2.69 -10.67
C SER A 139 7.05 -2.78 -11.02
N ASN A 140 6.53 -1.80 -11.76
CA ASN A 140 5.13 -1.73 -12.19
C ASN A 140 4.14 -1.89 -11.02
N VAL A 141 4.51 -1.36 -9.84
CA VAL A 141 3.64 -1.37 -8.67
C VAL A 141 2.68 -0.20 -8.76
N GLY A 142 1.39 -0.51 -8.71
CA GLY A 142 0.36 0.51 -8.79
C GLY A 142 -0.99 -0.01 -8.29
N VAL A 143 -1.84 0.93 -7.89
CA VAL A 143 -3.21 0.69 -7.46
C VAL A 143 -4.05 1.94 -7.69
N ASP A 144 -5.25 1.76 -8.22
CA ASP A 144 -6.26 2.79 -8.26
C ASP A 144 -7.11 2.70 -6.99
N MET A 145 -7.08 3.74 -6.18
CA MET A 145 -7.86 3.84 -4.95
C MET A 145 -8.15 5.30 -4.59
N LEU A 146 -9.18 5.53 -3.80
CA LEU A 146 -9.57 6.88 -3.38
C LEU A 146 -9.72 7.85 -4.58
N ASN A 147 -10.32 7.38 -5.67
CA ASN A 147 -10.52 8.12 -6.93
C ASN A 147 -9.23 8.72 -7.52
N GLY A 148 -8.08 8.20 -7.16
CA GLY A 148 -6.75 8.59 -7.61
C GLY A 148 -5.91 7.36 -7.95
N HIS A 149 -4.62 7.58 -8.19
CA HIS A 149 -3.66 6.51 -8.47
C HIS A 149 -2.47 6.58 -7.52
N ILE A 150 -2.09 5.43 -6.98
CA ILE A 150 -0.88 5.30 -6.16
C ILE A 150 0.06 4.33 -6.85
N SER A 151 1.31 4.75 -7.04
CA SER A 151 2.33 3.92 -7.68
C SER A 151 3.66 3.98 -6.96
N LEU A 152 4.48 2.96 -7.12
CA LEU A 152 5.84 2.91 -6.61
C LEU A 152 6.80 2.86 -7.79
N SER A 153 7.82 3.71 -7.77
CA SER A 153 8.94 3.59 -8.70
C SER A 153 9.67 2.26 -8.48
N ALA A 154 10.54 1.87 -9.40
CA ALA A 154 11.26 0.62 -9.26
C ALA A 154 12.06 0.59 -7.94
N LEU A 155 11.81 -0.47 -7.16
CA LEU A 155 12.57 -0.78 -5.95
C LEU A 155 13.60 -1.85 -6.28
N ARG A 156 14.87 -1.51 -6.22
CA ARG A 156 16.00 -2.41 -6.48
C ARG A 156 16.67 -2.81 -5.16
N LEU A 157 16.91 -4.08 -4.97
CA LEU A 157 17.62 -4.65 -3.81
C LEU A 157 18.96 -5.27 -4.24
N PRO A 158 20.08 -4.95 -3.59
CA PRO A 158 20.23 -4.03 -2.45
C PRO A 158 19.79 -2.61 -2.82
N GLN A 159 19.18 -1.91 -1.87
CA GLN A 159 18.69 -0.56 -2.10
C GLN A 159 19.80 0.47 -1.85
N HIS A 160 20.05 1.34 -2.83
CA HIS A 160 20.94 2.50 -2.72
C HIS A 160 20.15 3.80 -2.79
N ASP A 161 19.19 3.85 -3.71
CA ASP A 161 18.34 5.02 -3.90
C ASP A 161 16.94 4.76 -3.36
N ALA A 162 16.25 5.83 -2.97
CA ALA A 162 14.87 5.74 -2.53
C ALA A 162 13.95 5.19 -3.63
N ALA A 163 13.06 4.31 -3.29
CA ALA A 163 11.91 4.00 -4.12
C ALA A 163 10.81 5.02 -3.83
N VAL A 164 10.34 5.74 -4.84
CA VAL A 164 9.37 6.82 -4.65
C VAL A 164 7.95 6.29 -4.76
N LEU A 165 7.19 6.37 -3.65
CA LEU A 165 5.75 6.18 -3.65
C LEU A 165 5.12 7.49 -4.11
N LYS A 166 4.42 7.45 -5.26
CA LYS A 166 3.76 8.59 -5.87
C LYS A 166 2.26 8.53 -5.62
N LEU A 167 1.70 9.64 -5.17
CA LEU A 167 0.28 9.89 -5.04
C LEU A 167 -0.16 10.79 -6.19
N ASP A 168 -1.13 10.38 -6.99
CA ASP A 168 -1.67 11.17 -8.09
C ASP A 168 -3.17 11.36 -7.87
N LYS A 169 -3.53 12.61 -7.58
CA LYS A 169 -4.92 13.09 -7.42
C LYS A 169 -5.76 12.27 -6.44
N VAL A 170 -5.17 11.84 -5.34
CA VAL A 170 -5.87 11.10 -4.29
C VAL A 170 -6.96 11.97 -3.66
N ASP A 171 -8.20 11.48 -3.65
CA ASP A 171 -9.38 12.21 -3.21
C ASP A 171 -9.56 12.09 -1.69
N LEU A 172 -9.43 13.20 -1.00
CA LEU A 172 -9.62 13.28 0.45
C LEU A 172 -11.07 13.05 0.86
N SER A 173 -12.06 13.39 0.02
CA SER A 173 -13.47 13.10 0.32
C SER A 173 -13.71 11.59 0.41
N ALA A 174 -13.14 10.83 -0.51
CA ALA A 174 -13.25 9.37 -0.50
C ALA A 174 -12.57 8.77 0.74
N LEU A 175 -11.40 9.29 1.13
CA LEU A 175 -10.69 8.89 2.35
C LEU A 175 -11.54 9.13 3.60
N PHE A 176 -12.03 10.36 3.78
CA PHE A 176 -12.80 10.72 4.97
C PHE A 176 -14.21 10.10 4.98
N THR A 177 -14.79 9.81 3.82
CA THR A 177 -16.04 9.03 3.75
C THR A 177 -15.85 7.61 4.27
N ALA A 178 -14.72 6.98 3.98
CA ALA A 178 -14.40 5.64 4.49
C ALA A 178 -14.08 5.65 5.99
N LEU A 179 -13.34 6.65 6.47
CA LEU A 179 -12.92 6.78 7.87
C LEU A 179 -14.04 7.32 8.78
N LYS A 180 -15.05 8.01 8.20
CA LYS A 180 -16.23 8.56 8.89
C LYS A 180 -15.94 9.39 10.15
N PRO A 181 -14.99 10.33 10.15
CA PRO A 181 -14.78 11.20 11.28
C PRO A 181 -16.03 12.06 11.52
N LYS A 182 -16.46 12.19 12.78
CA LYS A 182 -17.69 12.95 13.12
C LYS A 182 -17.48 14.46 13.20
N GLN A 183 -16.27 14.88 13.50
CA GLN A 183 -15.98 16.26 13.90
C GLN A 183 -15.42 17.14 12.80
N PHE A 184 -14.95 16.54 11.70
CA PHE A 184 -14.46 17.31 10.58
C PHE A 184 -14.72 16.59 9.24
N ALA A 185 -14.79 17.38 8.17
CA ALA A 185 -14.84 16.89 6.80
C ALA A 185 -13.81 17.63 5.96
N MET A 186 -13.15 16.89 5.09
CA MET A 186 -12.19 17.44 4.14
C MET A 186 -12.50 16.92 2.75
N SER A 187 -12.35 17.78 1.74
CA SER A 187 -12.56 17.41 0.36
C SER A 187 -11.51 18.03 -0.55
N GLY A 188 -11.43 17.53 -1.78
CA GLY A 188 -10.44 17.91 -2.78
C GLY A 188 -9.41 16.83 -2.98
N ARG A 189 -8.43 17.08 -3.85
CA ARG A 189 -7.43 16.11 -4.26
C ARG A 189 -6.03 16.55 -3.88
N VAL A 190 -5.17 15.57 -3.64
CA VAL A 190 -3.77 15.79 -3.31
C VAL A 190 -2.86 14.98 -4.20
N ASP A 191 -1.70 15.56 -4.50
CA ASP A 191 -0.55 14.90 -5.10
C ASP A 191 0.56 14.78 -4.06
N GLY A 192 1.48 13.83 -4.26
CA GLY A 192 2.60 13.67 -3.37
C GLY A 192 3.64 12.69 -3.86
N GLU A 193 4.82 12.78 -3.26
CA GLU A 193 5.91 11.82 -3.44
C GLU A 193 6.54 11.51 -2.09
N LEU A 194 6.62 10.22 -1.78
CA LEU A 194 7.17 9.72 -0.53
C LEU A 194 8.37 8.81 -0.84
N PRO A 195 9.61 9.31 -0.69
CA PRO A 195 10.82 8.51 -0.87
C PRO A 195 10.92 7.44 0.20
N LEU A 196 10.84 6.14 -0.21
CA LEU A 196 10.85 4.98 0.67
C LEU A 196 12.25 4.37 0.77
N PHE A 197 12.65 4.03 1.99
CA PHE A 197 13.89 3.34 2.30
C PHE A 197 13.60 2.10 3.15
N LEU A 198 13.99 0.91 2.67
CA LEU A 198 13.78 -0.35 3.40
C LEU A 198 14.95 -0.71 4.32
N ASN A 199 16.13 -0.18 4.06
CA ASN A 199 17.38 -0.50 4.77
C ASN A 199 18.04 0.69 5.46
N HIS A 200 17.35 1.84 5.52
CA HIS A 200 17.86 3.00 6.24
C HIS A 200 17.75 2.78 7.77
N PRO A 201 18.77 3.14 8.57
CA PRO A 201 18.77 2.83 10.00
C PRO A 201 17.67 3.54 10.80
N LYS A 202 17.12 4.64 10.29
CA LYS A 202 16.14 5.46 11.00
C LYS A 202 14.83 5.66 10.22
N TRP A 203 14.88 5.83 8.90
CA TRP A 203 13.76 6.33 8.13
C TRP A 203 13.15 5.26 7.21
N LEU A 204 11.83 5.16 7.19
CA LEU A 204 11.06 4.51 6.14
C LEU A 204 10.70 5.50 5.03
N VAL A 205 10.32 6.74 5.41
CA VAL A 205 10.11 7.85 4.47
C VAL A 205 10.89 9.05 4.98
N GLN A 206 11.64 9.68 4.10
CA GLN A 206 12.40 10.89 4.43
C GLN A 206 12.19 11.95 3.36
N ASN A 207 11.89 13.18 3.80
CA ASN A 207 11.66 14.31 2.90
C ASN A 207 10.55 14.07 1.86
N GLY A 208 9.53 13.29 2.22
CA GLY A 208 8.33 13.18 1.42
C GLY A 208 7.55 14.49 1.41
N TRP A 209 6.71 14.66 0.40
CA TRP A 209 5.83 15.82 0.32
C TRP A 209 4.43 15.43 -0.16
N ILE A 210 3.43 16.21 0.30
CA ILE A 210 2.05 16.15 -0.16
C ILE A 210 1.59 17.60 -0.39
N ALA A 211 0.93 17.86 -1.51
CA ALA A 211 0.40 19.17 -1.85
C ALA A 211 -1.01 19.04 -2.45
N ASN A 212 -1.78 20.11 -2.41
CA ASN A 212 -3.09 20.13 -3.03
C ASN A 212 -3.00 20.12 -4.57
N ALA A 213 -3.85 19.31 -5.19
CA ALA A 213 -4.09 19.25 -6.64
C ALA A 213 -5.41 19.96 -6.97
N GLY A 214 -5.46 21.25 -6.75
CA GLY A 214 -6.67 22.08 -6.82
C GLY A 214 -7.08 22.57 -5.42
N THR A 215 -8.24 23.23 -5.34
CA THR A 215 -8.75 23.74 -4.05
C THR A 215 -9.18 22.58 -3.14
N LEU A 216 -8.72 22.62 -1.88
CA LEU A 216 -9.27 21.76 -0.82
C LEU A 216 -10.28 22.51 0.00
N THR A 217 -11.24 21.81 0.60
CA THR A 217 -12.12 22.38 1.60
C THR A 217 -11.96 21.67 2.93
N LEU A 218 -11.96 22.42 4.02
CA LEU A 218 -11.98 21.92 5.37
C LEU A 218 -13.22 22.46 6.07
N ARG A 219 -13.97 21.58 6.73
CA ARG A 219 -15.08 21.93 7.61
C ARG A 219 -14.86 21.29 8.96
N LEU A 220 -14.91 22.09 10.02
CA LEU A 220 -14.92 21.64 11.40
C LEU A 220 -16.31 21.83 11.97
N ASP A 221 -16.76 20.88 12.79
CA ASP A 221 -17.96 21.11 13.61
C ASP A 221 -17.68 22.16 14.69
N LYS A 222 -18.76 22.60 15.35
CA LYS A 222 -18.66 23.66 16.35
C LYS A 222 -17.81 23.23 17.55
N ASP A 223 -18.06 22.02 18.06
CA ASP A 223 -17.44 21.54 19.30
C ASP A 223 -15.92 21.38 19.11
N MET A 224 -15.50 20.89 17.94
CA MET A 224 -14.09 20.79 17.57
C MET A 224 -13.42 22.14 17.36
N ALA A 225 -14.09 23.05 16.67
CA ALA A 225 -13.59 24.40 16.49
C ALA A 225 -13.40 25.11 17.86
N ASP A 226 -14.37 24.95 18.77
CA ASP A 226 -14.31 25.53 20.11
C ASP A 226 -13.21 24.86 20.98
N ALA A 227 -12.99 23.54 20.84
CA ALA A 227 -11.92 22.81 21.52
C ALA A 227 -10.52 23.27 21.08
N ILE A 228 -10.30 23.46 19.79
CA ILE A 228 -9.05 24.01 19.25
C ILE A 228 -8.82 25.43 19.77
N GLY A 229 -9.88 26.20 19.91
CA GLY A 229 -9.81 27.60 20.33
C GLY A 229 -9.60 27.80 21.80
N SER A 230 -10.14 26.96 22.64
CA SER A 230 -9.95 27.07 24.09
C SER A 230 -8.49 26.84 24.52
N ASN A 231 -7.72 26.11 23.70
CA ASN A 231 -6.33 25.81 23.99
C ASN A 231 -5.32 26.85 23.45
N ASN A 232 -5.78 27.84 22.67
CA ASN A 232 -4.92 28.90 22.11
C ASN A 232 -5.55 30.28 22.36
N LEU A 233 -5.04 31.02 23.30
CA LEU A 233 -5.50 32.36 23.76
C LEU A 233 -5.49 33.47 22.68
N ALA A 234 -5.04 33.20 21.48
CA ALA A 234 -4.92 34.21 20.42
C ALA A 234 -6.17 34.37 19.53
N THR A 235 -7.36 33.68 19.79
CA THR A 235 -7.99 33.36 18.54
C THR A 235 -9.46 32.99 18.47
N GLY A 236 -10.33 33.59 19.20
CA GLY A 236 -11.78 33.52 18.88
C GLY A 236 -12.07 33.84 17.40
N ALA A 237 -11.33 34.76 16.79
CA ALA A 237 -11.42 35.08 15.38
C ALA A 237 -10.82 34.02 14.47
N ALA A 238 -9.75 33.33 14.85
CA ALA A 238 -9.12 32.27 14.05
C ALA A 238 -9.93 30.98 14.03
N ILE A 239 -10.65 30.66 15.09
CA ILE A 239 -11.53 29.48 15.18
C ILE A 239 -12.67 29.58 14.20
N ASP A 240 -13.31 30.72 14.14
CA ASP A 240 -14.36 31.00 13.16
C ASP A 240 -13.88 30.83 11.71
N TRP A 241 -12.60 31.08 11.45
CA TRP A 241 -12.01 30.85 10.13
C TRP A 241 -11.85 29.35 9.84
N LEU A 242 -11.49 28.55 10.82
CA LEU A 242 -11.29 27.10 10.69
C LEU A 242 -12.59 26.32 10.51
N ARG A 243 -13.74 26.88 10.90
CA ARG A 243 -15.06 26.22 10.72
C ARG A 243 -15.36 25.90 9.26
N TYR A 244 -14.97 26.76 8.35
CA TYR A 244 -15.04 26.51 6.90
C TYR A 244 -13.89 27.23 6.21
N MET A 245 -12.98 26.46 5.63
CA MET A 245 -11.81 26.98 4.95
C MET A 245 -11.69 26.40 3.56
N GLU A 246 -11.53 27.28 2.58
CA GLU A 246 -11.08 26.92 1.24
C GLU A 246 -9.57 27.11 1.18
N ILE A 247 -8.85 26.00 0.94
CA ILE A 247 -7.39 25.96 0.92
C ILE A 247 -6.96 26.01 -0.54
N ASN A 248 -6.38 27.13 -0.93
CA ASN A 248 -5.92 27.37 -2.29
C ASN A 248 -4.51 26.82 -2.52
N ARG A 249 -3.69 26.81 -1.47
CA ARG A 249 -2.33 26.29 -1.51
C ARG A 249 -2.02 25.53 -0.22
N SER A 250 -1.53 24.34 -0.35
CA SER A 250 -0.98 23.58 0.76
C SER A 250 0.25 22.80 0.32
N HIS A 251 1.22 22.72 1.21
CA HIS A 251 2.39 21.90 1.04
C HIS A 251 2.78 21.31 2.40
N ALA A 252 2.80 20.00 2.48
CA ALA A 252 3.18 19.28 3.68
C ALA A 252 4.45 18.48 3.42
N ARG A 253 5.42 18.57 4.31
CA ARG A 253 6.54 17.66 4.40
C ARG A 253 6.15 16.47 5.25
N VAL A 254 6.56 15.29 4.84
CA VAL A 254 6.24 14.00 5.48
C VAL A 254 7.54 13.25 5.75
N ASP A 255 7.77 12.93 7.01
CA ASP A 255 8.85 12.04 7.44
C ASP A 255 8.25 10.92 8.28
N LEU A 256 8.66 9.67 8.05
CA LEU A 256 8.21 8.49 8.77
C LEU A 256 9.43 7.67 9.18
N ASP A 257 9.58 7.42 10.46
CA ASP A 257 10.67 6.59 10.93
C ASP A 257 10.32 5.08 10.92
N ASN A 258 11.32 4.24 11.19
CA ASN A 258 11.16 2.79 11.21
C ASN A 258 10.41 2.25 12.45
N LEU A 259 10.11 3.10 13.43
CA LEU A 259 9.26 2.79 14.59
C LEU A 259 7.79 3.14 14.35
N GLY A 260 7.50 3.79 13.20
CA GLY A 260 6.15 4.19 12.82
C GLY A 260 5.80 5.62 13.22
N GLU A 261 6.73 6.41 13.72
CA GLU A 261 6.49 7.82 14.05
C GLU A 261 6.45 8.66 12.77
N LEU A 262 5.25 9.10 12.43
CA LEU A 262 4.99 10.02 11.33
C LEU A 262 5.13 11.46 11.84
N THR A 263 5.91 12.26 11.15
CA THR A 263 5.95 13.71 11.34
C THR A 263 5.43 14.39 10.07
N LEU A 264 4.38 15.16 10.22
CA LEU A 264 3.79 15.98 9.17
C LEU A 264 3.99 17.47 9.52
N SER A 265 4.60 18.22 8.61
CA SER A 265 4.78 19.68 8.74
C SER A 265 4.17 20.36 7.53
N ALA A 266 3.06 21.05 7.69
CA ALA A 266 2.28 21.63 6.61
C ALA A 266 2.22 23.15 6.71
N ARG A 267 2.34 23.81 5.56
CA ARG A 267 1.94 25.20 5.35
C ARG A 267 0.66 25.21 4.51
N ILE A 268 -0.32 25.92 4.99
CA ILE A 268 -1.66 25.96 4.42
C ILE A 268 -2.03 27.44 4.23
N ASP A 269 -2.32 27.83 2.99
CA ASP A 269 -2.79 29.15 2.64
C ASP A 269 -4.25 29.03 2.19
N GLY A 270 -5.17 29.73 2.83
CA GLY A 270 -6.59 29.59 2.52
C GLY A 270 -7.42 30.79 2.94
N ILE A 271 -8.69 30.75 2.58
CA ILE A 271 -9.68 31.78 2.85
C ILE A 271 -10.93 31.16 3.48
N ASN A 272 -11.62 31.92 4.29
CA ASN A 272 -12.99 31.56 4.69
C ASN A 272 -13.98 32.37 3.81
N PRO A 273 -14.66 31.73 2.83
CA PRO A 273 -15.54 32.41 1.90
C PRO A 273 -16.82 32.96 2.56
N GLN A 274 -17.15 32.52 3.78
CA GLN A 274 -18.33 32.97 4.52
C GLN A 274 -18.07 34.28 5.27
N LYS A 275 -16.84 34.75 5.35
CA LYS A 275 -16.50 36.00 6.00
C LYS A 275 -16.44 37.14 4.98
N SER A 276 -17.04 38.28 5.34
CA SER A 276 -17.09 39.47 4.49
C SER A 276 -15.70 40.04 4.11
N ALA A 277 -14.71 39.88 4.98
CA ALA A 277 -13.32 40.19 4.66
C ALA A 277 -12.66 38.91 4.16
N LYS A 278 -12.49 38.74 2.83
CA LYS A 278 -11.72 37.67 2.20
C LYS A 278 -10.22 37.82 2.48
N ARG A 279 -9.85 37.71 3.75
CA ARG A 279 -8.43 37.72 4.14
C ARG A 279 -7.85 36.32 3.96
N GLU A 280 -6.71 36.25 3.32
CA GLU A 280 -5.91 35.05 3.28
C GLU A 280 -5.32 34.75 4.66
N VAL A 281 -5.46 33.52 5.12
CA VAL A 281 -4.89 33.03 6.37
C VAL A 281 -3.82 32.02 6.05
N ILE A 282 -2.64 32.23 6.64
CA ILE A 282 -1.53 31.30 6.55
C ILE A 282 -1.45 30.53 7.86
N LEU A 283 -1.59 29.22 7.79
CA LEU A 283 -1.47 28.32 8.92
C LEU A 283 -0.24 27.44 8.76
N ASN A 284 0.62 27.42 9.77
CA ASN A 284 1.68 26.43 9.89
C ASN A 284 1.23 25.37 10.89
N TYR A 285 1.17 24.14 10.43
CA TYR A 285 0.68 22.99 11.20
C TYR A 285 1.77 21.93 11.31
N ARG A 286 1.97 21.41 12.51
CA ARG A 286 2.86 20.26 12.74
C ARG A 286 2.10 19.20 13.52
N HIS A 287 2.21 17.97 13.06
CA HIS A 287 1.59 16.81 13.68
C HIS A 287 2.58 15.66 13.79
N GLN A 288 2.51 14.92 14.88
CA GLN A 288 3.29 13.70 15.10
C GLN A 288 2.35 12.60 15.56
N GLU A 289 2.47 11.43 14.95
CA GLU A 289 1.59 10.30 15.22
C GLU A 289 2.26 8.98 14.91
N ASN A 290 1.95 7.94 15.70
CA ASN A 290 2.41 6.59 15.41
C ASN A 290 1.42 5.86 14.49
N VAL A 291 1.75 5.80 13.20
CA VAL A 291 0.88 5.19 12.18
C VAL A 291 0.71 3.68 12.35
N PHE A 292 1.64 2.98 13.02
CA PHE A 292 1.49 1.56 13.28
C PHE A 292 0.47 1.29 14.38
N GLN A 293 0.42 2.16 15.40
CA GLN A 293 -0.62 2.09 16.44
C GLN A 293 -1.98 2.47 15.86
N LEU A 294 -2.03 3.54 15.07
CA LEU A 294 -3.23 3.93 14.35
C LEU A 294 -3.78 2.78 13.49
N TRP A 295 -2.94 2.14 12.67
CA TRP A 295 -3.35 1.02 11.84
C TRP A 295 -3.90 -0.16 12.65
N ARG A 296 -3.33 -0.42 13.83
CA ARG A 296 -3.86 -1.45 14.73
C ARG A 296 -5.24 -1.07 15.28
N SER A 297 -5.45 0.19 15.66
CA SER A 297 -6.73 0.67 16.17
C SER A 297 -7.84 0.61 15.11
N LEU A 298 -7.54 0.95 13.85
CA LEU A 298 -8.46 0.82 12.72
C LEU A 298 -8.91 -0.63 12.46
N ARG A 299 -8.05 -1.60 12.73
CA ARG A 299 -8.39 -3.03 12.60
C ARG A 299 -9.34 -3.53 13.69
N PHE A 300 -9.39 -2.87 14.86
CA PHE A 300 -10.18 -3.29 16.02
C PHE A 300 -11.51 -2.53 16.18
N GLY A 301 -11.89 -1.68 15.22
CA GLY A 301 -13.19 -0.97 15.19
C GLY A 301 -13.32 0.14 16.24
N ASP A 302 -14.14 1.11 15.98
CA ASP A 302 -14.67 2.20 16.84
C ASP A 302 -13.71 3.24 17.47
N ASN A 303 -12.40 3.00 17.57
CA ASN A 303 -11.48 3.87 18.29
C ASN A 303 -10.84 4.99 17.44
N LEU A 304 -11.17 5.12 16.16
CA LEU A 304 -10.65 6.21 15.32
C LEU A 304 -11.13 7.58 15.86
N GLN A 305 -12.34 7.62 16.38
CA GLN A 305 -12.92 8.83 16.93
C GLN A 305 -12.19 9.29 18.21
N GLU A 306 -11.98 8.37 19.16
CA GLU A 306 -11.21 8.65 20.38
C GLU A 306 -9.77 9.08 20.08
N TRP A 307 -9.17 8.45 19.08
CA TRP A 307 -7.82 8.79 18.65
C TRP A 307 -7.75 10.20 18.05
N LEU A 308 -8.70 10.55 17.16
CA LEU A 308 -8.78 11.89 16.59
C LEU A 308 -9.04 12.95 17.65
N GLU A 309 -9.92 12.65 18.61
CA GLU A 309 -10.20 13.53 19.76
C GLU A 309 -8.95 13.74 20.62
N GLN A 310 -8.15 12.70 20.87
CA GLN A 310 -6.88 12.79 21.60
C GLN A 310 -5.80 13.52 20.81
N ALA A 311 -5.65 13.22 19.51
CA ALA A 311 -4.64 13.83 18.65
C ALA A 311 -4.87 15.35 18.46
N LEU A 312 -6.13 15.78 18.45
CA LEU A 312 -6.49 17.17 18.26
C LEU A 312 -6.62 17.94 19.59
N SER A 313 -6.77 17.24 20.72
CA SER A 313 -6.81 17.84 22.06
C SER A 313 -5.44 17.95 22.72
N GLN A 314 -4.37 17.38 22.16
CA GLN A 314 -3.02 17.59 22.68
C GLN A 314 -2.49 18.96 22.21
N PRO A 315 -2.27 19.92 23.12
CA PRO A 315 -1.55 21.14 22.77
C PRO A 315 -0.12 20.74 22.39
N GLY A 316 0.32 21.20 21.21
CA GLY A 316 1.70 21.00 20.80
C GLY A 316 2.63 21.50 21.91
N GLU A 317 3.37 20.59 22.55
CA GLU A 317 4.47 20.96 23.43
C GLU A 317 5.46 21.77 22.58
N GLN A 318 5.44 23.07 22.84
CA GLN A 318 6.47 23.99 22.41
C GLN A 318 7.71 23.72 23.27
N GLN A 319 8.74 23.18 22.68
CA GLN A 319 10.13 23.42 23.06
C GLN A 319 10.91 23.95 21.85
#